data_d1e3499d1010b24fa194204189e31f81
#
_entry.id   d1e3499d1010b24fa194204189e31f81
#
_cell.length_a   1.000
_cell.length_b   1.000
_cell.length_c   1.000
_cell.angle_alpha   90.00
_cell.angle_beta   90.00
_cell.angle_gamma   90.00
#
_symmetry.space_group_name_H-M   'P 1'
#
loop_
_entity.id
_entity.type
_entity.pdbx_description
1 polymer ?
#
loop_
_entity_poly.entity_id
_entity_poly.type
_entity_poly.pdbx_seq_one_letter_code
_entity_poly.pdbx_strand_id
1 'polypeptide(L)'
;MTIVDKIYDKQPELSTCDQKIAHVILKNPIEVVDKTISELAEEADVSLASISRFCKTLGLAGFHQLKIELARVSEENTTQAVEKENFGGQLSEFIKDKEIELEKTFSQISQETCEKICGKLLHARAIQVIAEGNTYANAEDAVYKFSQIGLFAFSSASWETALAQTMNLQKEDVLLVFSNSGEAKSLLVQIDEAKKRGITVISLTNHENSPIAQKSDLHWRTVARPKVLMSEYYYSRLALVSAIEAMFILILKKEPKRLERIKFHELLMADKKI
;
A
#
# COMPACT_ATOMS: atom_id res chain seq x y z
N MET A 1 7.78 20.42 22.30
CA MET A 1 6.58 21.03 21.68
C MET A 1 6.12 20.07 20.60
N THR A 2 5.03 19.38 20.84
CA THR A 2 4.46 18.40 19.92
C THR A 2 3.75 19.07 18.75
N ILE A 3 3.40 18.31 17.71
CA ILE A 3 2.60 18.85 16.59
C ILE A 3 1.20 19.27 17.07
N VAL A 4 0.67 18.60 18.07
CA VAL A 4 -0.61 18.94 18.71
C VAL A 4 -0.52 20.30 19.38
N ASP A 5 0.54 20.56 20.17
CA ASP A 5 0.80 21.86 20.79
C ASP A 5 0.91 22.96 19.72
N LYS A 6 1.62 22.67 18.63
CA LYS A 6 1.79 23.63 17.52
C LYS A 6 0.49 23.98 16.81
N ILE A 7 -0.43 23.02 16.70
CA ILE A 7 -1.77 23.27 16.15
C ILE A 7 -2.57 24.16 17.12
N TYR A 8 -2.53 23.88 18.42
CA TYR A 8 -3.20 24.70 19.44
C TYR A 8 -2.68 26.15 19.44
N ASP A 9 -1.35 26.34 19.43
CA ASP A 9 -0.75 27.67 19.46
C ASP A 9 -1.11 28.52 18.24
N LYS A 10 -1.21 27.88 17.06
CA LYS A 10 -1.57 28.55 15.83
C LYS A 10 -3.08 28.71 15.60
N GLN A 11 -3.92 28.09 16.42
CA GLN A 11 -5.38 28.08 16.23
C GLN A 11 -6.00 29.47 16.03
N PRO A 12 -5.58 30.54 16.75
CA PRO A 12 -6.13 31.89 16.55
C PRO A 12 -5.82 32.51 15.18
N GLU A 13 -4.76 32.05 14.51
CA GLU A 13 -4.26 32.57 13.22
C GLU A 13 -4.76 31.74 12.01
N LEU A 14 -5.38 30.60 12.27
CA LEU A 14 -5.82 29.67 11.22
C LEU A 14 -7.02 30.22 10.45
N SER A 15 -7.03 30.03 9.12
CA SER A 15 -8.20 30.28 8.30
C SER A 15 -9.38 29.37 8.70
N THR A 16 -10.61 29.75 8.34
CA THR A 16 -11.81 28.94 8.62
C THR A 16 -11.67 27.50 8.10
N CYS A 17 -11.02 27.33 6.95
CA CYS A 17 -10.74 26.02 6.36
C CYS A 17 -9.71 25.24 7.21
N ASP A 18 -8.64 25.90 7.65
CA ASP A 18 -7.62 25.28 8.49
C ASP A 18 -8.14 24.95 9.89
N GLN A 19 -9.08 25.75 10.43
CA GLN A 19 -9.73 25.47 11.70
C GLN A 19 -10.57 24.19 11.66
N LYS A 20 -11.27 23.91 10.55
CA LYS A 20 -11.98 22.63 10.37
C LYS A 20 -11.02 21.45 10.42
N ILE A 21 -9.88 21.55 9.73
CA ILE A 21 -8.85 20.50 9.73
C ILE A 21 -8.26 20.32 11.13
N ALA A 22 -7.87 21.42 11.77
CA ALA A 22 -7.35 21.43 13.13
C ALA A 22 -8.34 20.78 14.12
N HIS A 23 -9.63 21.08 14.00
CA HIS A 23 -10.67 20.52 14.85
C HIS A 23 -10.74 18.99 14.74
N VAL A 24 -10.72 18.44 13.53
CA VAL A 24 -10.73 16.98 13.32
C VAL A 24 -9.49 16.34 13.91
N ILE A 25 -8.30 16.93 13.69
CA ILE A 25 -7.03 16.40 14.21
C ILE A 25 -7.01 16.43 15.73
N LEU A 26 -7.39 17.56 16.35
CA LEU A 26 -7.34 17.73 17.80
C LEU A 26 -8.38 16.90 18.54
N LYS A 27 -9.50 16.56 17.90
CA LYS A 27 -10.52 15.67 18.48
C LYS A 27 -10.00 14.26 18.69
N ASN A 28 -9.24 13.71 17.75
CA ASN A 28 -8.63 12.39 17.87
C ASN A 28 -7.33 12.27 17.03
N PRO A 29 -6.20 12.77 17.55
CA PRO A 29 -4.92 12.78 16.82
C PRO A 29 -4.48 11.38 16.36
N ILE A 30 -4.74 10.36 17.18
CA ILE A 30 -4.33 8.96 16.91
C ILE A 30 -5.10 8.40 15.72
N GLU A 31 -6.39 8.65 15.63
CA GLU A 31 -7.22 8.17 14.52
C GLU A 31 -6.80 8.77 13.17
N VAL A 32 -6.31 10.02 13.17
CA VAL A 32 -5.83 10.70 11.96
C VAL A 32 -4.58 10.02 11.39
N VAL A 33 -3.77 9.39 12.23
CA VAL A 33 -2.59 8.61 11.80
C VAL A 33 -3.00 7.49 10.83
N ASP A 34 -4.17 6.90 10.99
CA ASP A 34 -4.65 5.79 10.17
C ASP A 34 -5.46 6.24 8.93
N LYS A 35 -5.83 7.53 8.85
CA LYS A 35 -6.61 8.07 7.72
C LYS A 35 -5.74 8.34 6.49
N THR A 36 -6.37 8.23 5.33
CA THR A 36 -5.84 8.79 4.07
C THR A 36 -6.08 10.30 4.04
N ILE A 37 -5.36 11.00 3.15
CA ILE A 37 -5.60 12.42 2.91
C ILE A 37 -7.04 12.68 2.45
N SER A 38 -7.64 11.74 1.70
CA SER A 38 -9.02 11.81 1.23
C SER A 38 -10.02 11.70 2.37
N GLU A 39 -9.84 10.75 3.28
CA GLU A 39 -10.71 10.57 4.45
C GLU A 39 -10.63 11.75 5.41
N LEU A 40 -9.43 12.32 5.64
CA LEU A 40 -9.31 13.55 6.45
C LEU A 40 -9.97 14.74 5.77
N ALA A 41 -9.84 14.88 4.43
CA ALA A 41 -10.45 15.97 3.69
C ALA A 41 -11.99 15.90 3.71
N GLU A 42 -12.54 14.69 3.57
CA GLU A 42 -13.99 14.43 3.65
C GLU A 42 -14.52 14.75 5.06
N GLU A 43 -13.87 14.24 6.11
CA GLU A 43 -14.31 14.48 7.50
C GLU A 43 -14.21 15.96 7.90
N ALA A 44 -13.20 16.67 7.42
CA ALA A 44 -13.06 18.11 7.66
C ALA A 44 -13.92 18.97 6.72
N ASP A 45 -14.63 18.37 5.77
CA ASP A 45 -15.40 19.08 4.73
C ASP A 45 -14.54 20.13 4.00
N VAL A 46 -13.37 19.66 3.45
CA VAL A 46 -12.41 20.51 2.74
C VAL A 46 -11.83 19.78 1.52
N SER A 47 -11.10 20.51 0.65
CA SER A 47 -10.41 19.90 -0.47
C SER A 47 -9.09 19.25 -0.05
N LEU A 48 -8.60 18.26 -0.84
CA LEU A 48 -7.25 17.68 -0.68
C LEU A 48 -6.15 18.75 -0.69
N ALA A 49 -6.31 19.77 -1.54
CA ALA A 49 -5.37 20.89 -1.61
C ALA A 49 -5.33 21.71 -0.32
N SER A 50 -6.46 21.78 0.41
CA SER A 50 -6.54 22.47 1.72
C SER A 50 -5.74 21.72 2.77
N ILE A 51 -5.82 20.38 2.82
CA ILE A 51 -4.99 19.57 3.73
C ILE A 51 -3.50 19.81 3.46
N SER A 52 -3.10 19.80 2.17
CA SER A 52 -1.70 20.03 1.78
C SER A 52 -1.22 21.44 2.18
N ARG A 53 -2.07 22.46 2.06
CA ARG A 53 -1.74 23.84 2.50
C ARG A 53 -1.66 23.95 4.01
N PHE A 54 -2.60 23.35 4.73
CA PHE A 54 -2.58 23.30 6.20
C PHE A 54 -1.27 22.70 6.72
N CYS A 55 -0.80 21.57 6.14
CA CYS A 55 0.50 21.00 6.50
C CYS A 55 1.64 22.00 6.31
N LYS A 56 1.64 22.78 5.21
CA LYS A 56 2.66 23.81 4.95
C LYS A 56 2.56 24.97 5.95
N THR A 57 1.37 25.38 6.35
CA THR A 57 1.15 26.41 7.39
C THR A 57 1.76 25.98 8.73
N LEU A 58 1.75 24.67 9.01
CA LEU A 58 2.42 24.09 10.18
C LEU A 58 3.93 23.88 9.97
N GLY A 59 4.51 24.23 8.80
CA GLY A 59 5.91 24.03 8.46
C GLY A 59 6.28 22.58 8.14
N LEU A 60 5.31 21.79 7.72
CA LEU A 60 5.49 20.39 7.33
C LEU A 60 5.59 20.26 5.81
N ALA A 61 6.33 19.26 5.32
CA ALA A 61 6.46 18.99 3.88
C ALA A 61 5.13 18.52 3.25
N GLY A 62 4.23 17.90 4.02
CA GLY A 62 2.92 17.45 3.58
C GLY A 62 2.22 16.54 4.59
N PHE A 63 1.12 15.92 4.15
CA PHE A 63 0.26 15.10 5.00
C PHE A 63 0.98 13.88 5.61
N HIS A 64 1.88 13.26 4.86
CA HIS A 64 2.68 12.14 5.38
C HIS A 64 3.52 12.56 6.59
N GLN A 65 4.16 13.73 6.53
CA GLN A 65 4.93 14.25 7.68
C GLN A 65 4.02 14.60 8.86
N LEU A 66 2.81 15.13 8.61
CA LEU A 66 1.83 15.37 9.67
C LEU A 66 1.49 14.06 10.40
N LYS A 67 1.25 12.97 9.68
CA LYS A 67 0.97 11.65 10.28
C LYS A 67 2.14 11.15 11.13
N ILE A 68 3.38 11.34 10.67
CA ILE A 68 4.59 11.00 11.43
C ILE A 68 4.64 11.77 12.75
N GLU A 69 4.41 13.08 12.72
CA GLU A 69 4.45 13.90 13.93
C GLU A 69 3.30 13.56 14.90
N LEU A 70 2.11 13.22 14.40
CA LEU A 70 0.99 12.75 15.23
C LEU A 70 1.28 11.38 15.87
N ALA A 71 1.92 10.47 15.13
CA ALA A 71 2.31 9.15 15.66
C ALA A 71 3.31 9.27 16.81
N ARG A 72 4.26 10.22 16.74
CA ARG A 72 5.21 10.49 17.84
C ARG A 72 4.52 10.90 19.14
N VAL A 73 3.45 11.69 19.05
CA VAL A 73 2.66 12.08 20.24
C VAL A 73 2.00 10.86 20.90
N SER A 74 1.59 9.88 20.08
CA SER A 74 1.03 8.61 20.55
C SER A 74 2.09 7.73 21.24
N GLU A 75 3.32 7.68 20.70
CA GLU A 75 4.44 6.88 21.24
C GLU A 75 4.91 7.38 22.59
N GLU A 76 5.01 8.71 22.81
CA GLU A 76 5.37 9.28 24.10
C GLU A 76 4.39 8.88 25.23
N ASN A 77 3.11 8.70 24.89
CA ASN A 77 2.09 8.24 25.83
C ASN A 77 2.10 6.71 26.06
N THR A 78 2.64 5.93 25.12
CA THR A 78 2.63 4.46 25.16
C THR A 78 3.90 3.88 25.78
N THR A 79 5.03 4.59 25.73
CA THR A 79 6.33 4.11 26.25
C THR A 79 6.31 3.84 27.76
N GLN A 80 5.36 4.41 28.49
CA GLN A 80 5.17 4.12 29.92
C GLN A 80 4.47 2.78 30.22
N ALA A 81 3.84 2.14 29.22
CA ALA A 81 3.08 0.90 29.37
C ALA A 81 3.86 -0.38 29.00
N VAL A 82 4.95 -0.25 28.23
CA VAL A 82 5.67 -1.39 27.62
C VAL A 82 6.70 -2.06 28.53
N GLU A 83 7.01 -1.49 29.71
CA GLU A 83 8.11 -1.98 30.56
C GLU A 83 7.91 -3.32 31.28
N LYS A 84 6.79 -4.06 31.09
CA LYS A 84 6.48 -5.26 31.88
C LYS A 84 6.16 -6.55 31.14
N GLU A 85 6.15 -6.60 29.83
CA GLU A 85 5.92 -7.85 29.14
C GLU A 85 7.20 -8.64 28.91
N ASN A 86 7.16 -9.95 29.25
CA ASN A 86 8.24 -10.86 28.94
C ASN A 86 8.28 -11.12 27.42
N PHE A 87 9.45 -11.47 26.88
CA PHE A 87 9.68 -11.73 25.45
C PHE A 87 8.66 -12.71 24.83
N GLY A 88 8.20 -13.72 25.57
CA GLY A 88 7.19 -14.67 25.11
C GLY A 88 5.81 -14.03 24.90
N GLY A 89 5.43 -13.07 25.75
CA GLY A 89 4.20 -12.28 25.61
C GLY A 89 4.24 -11.41 24.35
N GLN A 90 5.35 -10.71 24.11
CA GLN A 90 5.55 -9.88 22.93
C GLN A 90 5.47 -10.68 21.62
N LEU A 91 6.07 -11.88 21.56
CA LEU A 91 5.98 -12.76 20.39
C LEU A 91 4.56 -13.27 20.17
N SER A 92 3.83 -13.60 21.23
CA SER A 92 2.44 -14.06 21.14
C SER A 92 1.53 -12.95 20.60
N GLU A 93 1.75 -11.71 21.03
CA GLU A 93 1.03 -10.55 20.52
C GLU A 93 1.36 -10.29 19.06
N PHE A 94 2.63 -10.33 18.68
CA PHE A 94 3.07 -10.23 17.28
C PHE A 94 2.39 -11.28 16.38
N ILE A 95 2.30 -12.54 16.82
CA ILE A 95 1.64 -13.62 16.05
C ILE A 95 0.16 -13.28 15.84
N LYS A 96 -0.55 -12.89 16.90
CA LYS A 96 -1.96 -12.50 16.81
C LYS A 96 -2.20 -11.33 15.85
N ASP A 97 -1.33 -10.33 15.87
CA ASP A 97 -1.41 -9.21 14.95
C ASP A 97 -1.25 -9.67 13.50
N LYS A 98 -0.33 -10.61 13.23
CA LYS A 98 -0.14 -11.17 11.90
C LYS A 98 -1.32 -12.04 11.45
N GLU A 99 -1.92 -12.79 12.33
CA GLU A 99 -3.15 -13.54 12.06
C GLU A 99 -4.30 -12.59 11.66
N ILE A 100 -4.51 -11.51 12.42
CA ILE A 100 -5.51 -10.48 12.12
C ILE A 100 -5.23 -9.77 10.79
N GLU A 101 -3.97 -9.45 10.53
CA GLU A 101 -3.52 -8.82 9.29
C GLU A 101 -3.90 -9.68 8.06
N LEU A 102 -3.63 -10.97 8.12
CA LEU A 102 -3.98 -11.94 7.07
C LEU A 102 -5.50 -12.12 6.97
N GLU A 103 -6.17 -12.40 8.08
CA GLU A 103 -7.62 -12.60 8.10
C GLU A 103 -8.36 -11.41 7.48
N LYS A 104 -8.03 -10.18 7.88
CA LYS A 104 -8.65 -8.98 7.34
C LYS A 104 -8.32 -8.74 5.87
N THR A 105 -7.12 -9.11 5.41
CA THR A 105 -6.73 -8.98 4.01
C THR A 105 -7.53 -9.91 3.10
N PHE A 106 -7.80 -11.15 3.56
CA PHE A 106 -8.48 -12.15 2.75
C PHE A 106 -9.99 -12.17 2.92
N SER A 107 -10.52 -11.75 4.07
CA SER A 107 -11.97 -11.69 4.29
C SER A 107 -12.66 -10.53 3.57
N GLN A 108 -11.92 -9.49 3.19
CA GLN A 108 -12.49 -8.30 2.55
C GLN A 108 -12.54 -8.37 1.03
N ILE A 109 -11.79 -9.27 0.39
CA ILE A 109 -11.87 -9.43 -1.06
C ILE A 109 -13.01 -10.38 -1.43
N SER A 110 -13.88 -9.96 -2.35
CA SER A 110 -14.89 -10.86 -2.90
C SER A 110 -14.25 -11.90 -3.82
N GLN A 111 -14.84 -13.09 -3.88
CA GLN A 111 -14.43 -14.13 -4.83
C GLN A 111 -14.43 -13.58 -6.26
N GLU A 112 -15.45 -12.84 -6.66
CA GLU A 112 -15.59 -12.25 -7.98
C GLU A 112 -14.42 -11.32 -8.31
N THR A 113 -14.05 -10.42 -7.38
CA THR A 113 -12.93 -9.49 -7.59
C THR A 113 -11.62 -10.25 -7.71
N CYS A 114 -11.37 -11.22 -6.86
CA CYS A 114 -10.18 -12.06 -6.90
C CYS A 114 -10.07 -12.83 -8.21
N GLU A 115 -11.17 -13.42 -8.69
CA GLU A 115 -11.24 -14.12 -9.97
C GLU A 115 -10.99 -13.20 -11.17
N LYS A 116 -11.54 -11.96 -11.15
CA LYS A 116 -11.27 -10.94 -12.16
C LYS A 116 -9.80 -10.53 -12.19
N ILE A 117 -9.19 -10.29 -11.03
CA ILE A 117 -7.75 -9.96 -10.92
C ILE A 117 -6.92 -11.09 -11.53
N CYS A 118 -7.11 -12.33 -11.06
CA CYS A 118 -6.36 -13.48 -11.58
C CYS A 118 -6.59 -13.68 -13.08
N GLY A 119 -7.82 -13.48 -13.57
CA GLY A 119 -8.15 -13.58 -14.99
C GLY A 119 -7.44 -12.52 -15.84
N LYS A 120 -7.40 -11.27 -15.38
CA LYS A 120 -6.68 -10.18 -16.06
C LYS A 120 -5.18 -10.46 -16.13
N LEU A 121 -4.56 -10.88 -15.02
CA LEU A 121 -3.14 -11.24 -14.99
C LEU A 121 -2.82 -12.43 -15.92
N LEU A 122 -3.67 -13.46 -15.91
CA LEU A 122 -3.48 -14.67 -16.69
C LEU A 122 -3.48 -14.42 -18.20
N HIS A 123 -4.33 -13.50 -18.67
CA HIS A 123 -4.53 -13.21 -20.10
C HIS A 123 -3.78 -11.95 -20.55
N ALA A 124 -3.04 -11.29 -19.67
CA ALA A 124 -2.22 -10.16 -20.04
C ALA A 124 -1.09 -10.57 -21.00
N ARG A 125 -0.83 -9.76 -22.03
CA ARG A 125 0.36 -9.88 -22.88
C ARG A 125 1.62 -9.63 -22.07
N ALA A 126 1.58 -8.61 -21.22
CA ALA A 126 2.65 -8.24 -20.28
C ALA A 126 2.06 -7.65 -18.99
N ILE A 127 2.76 -7.84 -17.89
CA ILE A 127 2.41 -7.31 -16.57
C ILE A 127 3.56 -6.42 -16.12
N GLN A 128 3.33 -5.11 -16.09
CA GLN A 128 4.25 -4.21 -15.40
C GLN A 128 3.84 -4.13 -13.94
N VAL A 129 4.78 -4.41 -13.02
CA VAL A 129 4.58 -4.25 -11.58
C VAL A 129 5.29 -2.99 -11.12
N ILE A 130 4.57 -2.03 -10.55
CA ILE A 130 5.13 -0.79 -10.05
C ILE A 130 4.92 -0.65 -8.54
N ALA A 131 5.94 -0.21 -7.84
CA ALA A 131 5.95 0.02 -6.40
C ALA A 131 7.12 0.93 -6.02
N GLU A 132 7.08 1.51 -4.82
CA GLU A 132 8.15 2.36 -4.31
C GLU A 132 8.50 2.02 -2.85
N GLY A 133 9.73 2.36 -2.45
CA GLY A 133 10.19 2.20 -1.07
C GLY A 133 10.07 0.75 -0.59
N ASN A 134 9.46 0.57 0.57
CA ASN A 134 9.33 -0.76 1.20
C ASN A 134 8.53 -1.78 0.37
N THR A 135 7.61 -1.33 -0.49
CA THR A 135 6.80 -2.22 -1.32
C THR A 135 7.51 -2.69 -2.58
N TYR A 136 8.64 -2.08 -2.97
CA TYR A 136 9.35 -2.46 -4.19
C TYR A 136 9.89 -3.90 -4.15
N ALA A 137 10.36 -4.38 -3.01
CA ALA A 137 10.78 -5.78 -2.86
C ALA A 137 9.64 -6.79 -3.15
N ASN A 138 8.39 -6.40 -2.90
CA ASN A 138 7.22 -7.20 -3.24
C ASN A 138 6.94 -7.18 -4.77
N ALA A 139 7.28 -6.08 -5.45
CA ALA A 139 7.18 -6.03 -6.91
C ALA A 139 8.17 -7.00 -7.56
N GLU A 140 9.40 -7.08 -7.06
CA GLU A 140 10.41 -8.05 -7.53
C GLU A 140 9.96 -9.49 -7.26
N ASP A 141 9.42 -9.79 -6.08
CA ASP A 141 8.87 -11.11 -5.75
C ASP A 141 7.70 -11.50 -6.68
N ALA A 142 6.78 -10.57 -6.95
CA ALA A 142 5.68 -10.79 -7.89
C ALA A 142 6.20 -11.08 -9.30
N VAL A 143 7.17 -10.31 -9.79
CA VAL A 143 7.81 -10.52 -11.10
C VAL A 143 8.44 -11.91 -11.17
N TYR A 144 9.18 -12.30 -10.13
CA TYR A 144 9.79 -13.62 -10.07
C TYR A 144 8.74 -14.74 -10.14
N LYS A 145 7.73 -14.72 -9.25
CA LYS A 145 6.66 -15.72 -9.19
C LYS A 145 5.86 -15.83 -10.50
N PHE A 146 5.47 -14.71 -11.07
CA PHE A 146 4.71 -14.69 -12.32
C PHE A 146 5.56 -15.18 -13.50
N SER A 147 6.83 -14.84 -13.54
CA SER A 147 7.74 -15.33 -14.57
C SER A 147 7.94 -16.86 -14.50
N GLN A 148 8.02 -17.45 -13.29
CA GLN A 148 8.13 -18.91 -13.11
C GLN A 148 6.95 -19.67 -13.74
N ILE A 149 5.76 -19.09 -13.74
CA ILE A 149 4.57 -19.69 -14.35
C ILE A 149 4.33 -19.24 -15.79
N GLY A 150 5.30 -18.52 -16.37
CA GLY A 150 5.30 -18.12 -17.77
C GLY A 150 4.37 -16.95 -18.10
N LEU A 151 4.14 -16.06 -17.13
CA LEU A 151 3.59 -14.74 -17.37
C LEU A 151 4.76 -13.78 -17.62
N PHE A 152 4.67 -12.95 -18.64
CA PHE A 152 5.69 -11.94 -18.91
C PHE A 152 5.49 -10.75 -17.96
N ALA A 153 6.24 -10.74 -16.87
CA ALA A 153 6.19 -9.71 -15.84
C ALA A 153 7.54 -8.98 -15.72
N PHE A 154 7.49 -7.69 -15.42
CA PHE A 154 8.68 -6.87 -15.22
C PHE A 154 8.41 -5.70 -14.27
N SER A 155 9.47 -5.16 -13.68
CA SER A 155 9.45 -3.99 -12.80
C SER A 155 10.75 -3.20 -12.95
N SER A 156 10.81 -1.99 -12.42
CA SER A 156 12.03 -1.20 -12.32
C SER A 156 12.03 -0.38 -11.03
N ALA A 157 13.17 -0.38 -10.33
CA ALA A 157 13.39 0.48 -9.16
C ALA A 157 13.59 1.95 -9.53
N SER A 158 14.06 2.25 -10.76
CA SER A 158 14.13 3.62 -11.26
C SER A 158 12.74 4.08 -11.69
N TRP A 159 12.29 5.18 -11.10
CA TRP A 159 11.01 5.80 -11.46
C TRP A 159 10.96 6.21 -12.95
N GLU A 160 12.03 6.80 -13.47
CA GLU A 160 12.13 7.23 -14.86
C GLU A 160 12.02 6.04 -15.82
N THR A 161 12.70 4.94 -15.49
CA THR A 161 12.62 3.71 -16.29
C THR A 161 11.23 3.09 -16.19
N ALA A 162 10.64 3.03 -15.00
CA ALA A 162 9.29 2.49 -14.80
C ALA A 162 8.26 3.31 -15.60
N LEU A 163 8.35 4.65 -15.60
CA LEU A 163 7.47 5.51 -16.37
C LEU A 163 7.65 5.29 -17.88
N ALA A 164 8.89 5.21 -18.38
CA ALA A 164 9.17 4.92 -19.78
C ALA A 164 8.60 3.54 -20.20
N GLN A 165 8.68 2.53 -19.32
CA GLN A 165 8.06 1.24 -19.54
C GLN A 165 6.52 1.34 -19.60
N THR A 166 5.88 2.12 -18.69
CA THR A 166 4.44 2.36 -18.71
C THR A 166 3.98 2.99 -20.03
N MET A 167 4.78 3.91 -20.59
CA MET A 167 4.49 4.53 -21.88
C MET A 167 4.54 3.55 -23.07
N ASN A 168 5.13 2.37 -22.93
CA ASN A 168 5.21 1.34 -23.95
C ASN A 168 4.17 0.22 -23.76
N LEU A 169 3.34 0.27 -22.71
CA LEU A 169 2.27 -0.69 -22.49
C LEU A 169 1.17 -0.54 -23.56
N GLN A 170 0.51 -1.65 -23.86
CA GLN A 170 -0.60 -1.75 -24.80
C GLN A 170 -1.89 -2.13 -24.04
N LYS A 171 -3.04 -2.02 -24.72
CA LYS A 171 -4.36 -2.25 -24.10
C LYS A 171 -4.54 -3.65 -23.49
N GLU A 172 -3.80 -4.63 -24.02
CA GLU A 172 -3.80 -6.04 -23.56
C GLU A 172 -2.89 -6.27 -22.37
N ASP A 173 -2.15 -5.24 -21.91
CA ASP A 173 -1.25 -5.31 -20.78
C ASP A 173 -1.98 -4.94 -19.48
N VAL A 174 -1.33 -5.26 -18.37
CA VAL A 174 -1.79 -4.92 -17.02
C VAL A 174 -0.73 -4.10 -16.31
N LEU A 175 -1.14 -3.00 -15.69
CA LEU A 175 -0.36 -2.28 -14.70
C LEU A 175 -0.79 -2.74 -13.31
N LEU A 176 0.10 -3.46 -12.60
CA LEU A 176 -0.10 -3.93 -11.24
C LEU A 176 0.64 -3.00 -10.27
N VAL A 177 -0.08 -2.42 -9.32
CA VAL A 177 0.41 -1.33 -8.46
C VAL A 177 0.40 -1.76 -7.00
N PHE A 178 1.55 -1.64 -6.32
CA PHE A 178 1.66 -1.90 -4.89
C PHE A 178 2.00 -0.62 -4.13
N SER A 179 1.17 -0.27 -3.16
CA SER A 179 1.40 0.91 -2.33
C SER A 179 0.68 0.79 -0.98
N ASN A 180 1.39 0.79 0.13
CA ASN A 180 0.73 0.70 1.44
C ASN A 180 -0.23 1.87 1.68
N SER A 181 0.24 3.12 1.54
CA SER A 181 -0.61 4.30 1.73
C SER A 181 -1.61 4.53 0.59
N GLY A 182 -1.27 4.09 -0.62
CA GLY A 182 -2.06 4.39 -1.82
C GLY A 182 -1.99 5.87 -2.26
N GLU A 183 -0.98 6.62 -1.81
CA GLU A 183 -0.87 8.10 -2.00
C GLU A 183 0.39 8.53 -2.77
N ALA A 184 1.23 7.60 -3.21
CA ALA A 184 2.48 7.91 -3.89
C ALA A 184 2.23 8.63 -5.23
N LYS A 185 2.69 9.88 -5.33
CA LYS A 185 2.45 10.76 -6.50
C LYS A 185 3.06 10.21 -7.79
N SER A 186 4.25 9.64 -7.70
CA SER A 186 4.96 9.01 -8.82
C SER A 186 4.20 7.81 -9.40
N LEU A 187 3.58 6.98 -8.54
CA LEU A 187 2.72 5.88 -8.98
C LEU A 187 1.43 6.41 -9.62
N LEU A 188 0.85 7.49 -9.05
CA LEU A 188 -0.34 8.14 -9.64
C LEU A 188 -0.09 8.68 -11.04
N VAL A 189 1.10 9.25 -11.33
CA VAL A 189 1.47 9.68 -12.67
C VAL A 189 1.48 8.52 -13.66
N GLN A 190 2.02 7.37 -13.26
CA GLN A 190 2.04 6.16 -14.09
C GLN A 190 0.64 5.57 -14.30
N ILE A 191 -0.20 5.58 -13.27
CA ILE A 191 -1.61 5.18 -13.36
C ILE A 191 -2.36 6.08 -14.35
N ASP A 192 -2.20 7.39 -14.24
CA ASP A 192 -2.86 8.34 -15.14
C ASP A 192 -2.43 8.13 -16.59
N GLU A 193 -1.15 7.84 -16.84
CA GLU A 193 -0.67 7.52 -18.18
C GLU A 193 -1.23 6.20 -18.70
N ALA A 194 -1.26 5.15 -17.87
CA ALA A 194 -1.86 3.87 -18.23
C ALA A 194 -3.36 3.99 -18.54
N LYS A 195 -4.11 4.75 -17.72
CA LYS A 195 -5.55 4.98 -17.93
C LYS A 195 -5.85 5.71 -19.23
N LYS A 196 -5.04 6.73 -19.63
CA LYS A 196 -5.18 7.41 -20.93
C LYS A 196 -5.06 6.44 -22.10
N ARG A 197 -4.30 5.36 -21.95
CA ARG A 197 -4.07 4.33 -22.99
C ARG A 197 -5.06 3.17 -22.93
N GLY A 198 -6.00 3.20 -21.97
CA GLY A 198 -6.99 2.13 -21.77
C GLY A 198 -6.41 0.83 -21.21
N ILE A 199 -5.27 0.91 -20.52
CA ILE A 199 -4.60 -0.21 -19.87
C ILE A 199 -5.34 -0.53 -18.56
N THR A 200 -5.54 -1.82 -18.29
CA THR A 200 -6.13 -2.28 -17.03
C THR A 200 -5.17 -2.02 -15.87
N VAL A 201 -5.64 -1.27 -14.87
CA VAL A 201 -4.90 -0.98 -13.64
C VAL A 201 -5.46 -1.81 -12.50
N ILE A 202 -4.60 -2.59 -11.85
CA ILE A 202 -4.92 -3.37 -10.65
C ILE A 202 -4.07 -2.85 -9.52
N SER A 203 -4.65 -2.56 -8.36
CA SER A 203 -3.87 -2.08 -7.22
C SER A 203 -4.11 -2.89 -5.95
N LEU A 204 -3.05 -2.97 -5.13
CA LEU A 204 -3.08 -3.47 -3.77
C LEU A 204 -2.62 -2.34 -2.84
N THR A 205 -3.53 -1.87 -1.96
CA THR A 205 -3.24 -0.81 -0.99
C THR A 205 -3.90 -1.11 0.36
N ASN A 206 -3.46 -0.45 1.42
CA ASN A 206 -4.08 -0.63 2.75
C ASN A 206 -5.40 0.15 2.91
N HIS A 207 -5.67 1.10 2.02
CA HIS A 207 -6.81 2.01 2.14
C HIS A 207 -7.70 1.95 0.90
N GLU A 208 -8.95 1.59 1.11
CA GLU A 208 -9.95 1.45 0.04
C GLU A 208 -10.23 2.79 -0.66
N ASN A 209 -10.21 3.89 0.10
CA ASN A 209 -10.47 5.23 -0.41
C ASN A 209 -9.21 6.00 -0.80
N SER A 210 -8.06 5.34 -0.92
CA SER A 210 -6.83 6.00 -1.34
C SER A 210 -6.90 6.45 -2.81
N PRO A 211 -6.16 7.52 -3.18
CA PRO A 211 -6.12 8.01 -4.56
C PRO A 211 -5.76 6.93 -5.59
N ILE A 212 -4.85 6.00 -5.24
CA ILE A 212 -4.47 4.89 -6.11
C ILE A 212 -5.63 3.90 -6.25
N ALA A 213 -6.28 3.50 -5.14
CA ALA A 213 -7.41 2.59 -5.18
C ALA A 213 -8.57 3.14 -6.02
N GLN A 214 -8.92 4.42 -5.85
CA GLN A 214 -10.00 5.08 -6.59
C GLN A 214 -9.75 5.19 -8.11
N LYS A 215 -8.49 5.26 -8.54
CA LYS A 215 -8.12 5.32 -9.95
C LYS A 215 -7.97 3.94 -10.61
N SER A 216 -7.94 2.88 -9.83
CA SER A 216 -7.74 1.51 -10.32
C SER A 216 -9.04 0.90 -10.85
N ASP A 217 -8.93 0.00 -11.83
CA ASP A 217 -10.08 -0.77 -12.35
C ASP A 217 -10.46 -1.92 -11.42
N LEU A 218 -9.47 -2.50 -10.75
CA LEU A 218 -9.63 -3.52 -9.73
C LEU A 218 -8.73 -3.19 -8.54
N HIS A 219 -9.24 -3.38 -7.34
CA HIS A 219 -8.52 -3.10 -6.11
C HIS A 219 -8.65 -4.27 -5.15
N TRP A 220 -7.53 -4.61 -4.49
CA TRP A 220 -7.49 -5.52 -3.35
C TRP A 220 -6.95 -4.78 -2.15
N ARG A 221 -7.80 -4.59 -1.15
CA ARG A 221 -7.36 -3.98 0.11
C ARG A 221 -6.52 -4.96 0.90
N THR A 222 -5.28 -4.58 1.21
CA THR A 222 -4.41 -5.29 2.16
C THR A 222 -4.46 -4.61 3.52
N VAL A 223 -4.14 -5.34 4.58
CA VAL A 223 -4.04 -4.77 5.93
C VAL A 223 -2.61 -4.99 6.41
N ALA A 224 -1.84 -3.92 6.57
CA ALA A 224 -0.40 -4.01 6.84
C ALA A 224 0.06 -3.24 8.09
N ARG A 225 -0.85 -2.96 9.03
CA ARG A 225 -0.49 -2.31 10.30
C ARG A 225 -0.76 -3.20 11.49
N PRO A 226 0.28 -3.66 12.20
CA PRO A 226 0.12 -4.26 13.51
C PRO A 226 -0.25 -3.18 14.54
N LYS A 227 -1.16 -3.50 15.44
CA LYS A 227 -1.54 -2.61 16.56
C LYS A 227 -0.40 -2.39 17.56
N VAL A 228 0.54 -3.32 17.65
CA VAL A 228 1.63 -3.34 18.65
C VAL A 228 2.69 -2.28 18.37
N LEU A 229 2.99 -2.04 17.09
CA LEU A 229 3.92 -1.00 16.68
C LEU A 229 3.11 0.10 16.01
N MET A 230 2.50 0.98 16.80
CA MET A 230 1.73 2.14 16.32
C MET A 230 2.61 3.18 15.61
N SER A 231 3.72 2.75 15.01
CA SER A 231 4.69 3.61 14.35
C SER A 231 4.37 3.76 12.86
N GLU A 232 4.32 5.01 12.40
CA GLU A 232 4.24 5.39 10.98
C GLU A 232 5.42 4.86 10.16
N TYR A 233 6.48 4.41 10.82
CA TYR A 233 7.71 3.94 10.17
C TYR A 233 7.69 2.46 9.82
N TYR A 234 6.77 1.68 10.41
CA TYR A 234 6.71 0.26 10.16
C TYR A 234 5.47 -0.13 9.34
N TYR A 235 5.73 -0.66 8.16
CA TYR A 235 4.71 -1.32 7.34
C TYR A 235 5.09 -2.77 7.15
N SER A 236 4.24 -3.68 7.62
CA SER A 236 4.36 -5.10 7.32
C SER A 236 4.24 -5.34 5.81
N ARG A 237 5.05 -6.26 5.30
CA ARG A 237 4.94 -6.75 3.93
C ARG A 237 4.15 -8.05 3.82
N LEU A 238 3.78 -8.65 4.96
CA LEU A 238 3.21 -9.99 5.02
C LEU A 238 1.89 -10.08 4.23
N ALA A 239 0.98 -9.13 4.42
CA ALA A 239 -0.30 -9.12 3.72
C ALA A 239 -0.12 -9.05 2.21
N LEU A 240 0.79 -8.20 1.73
CA LEU A 240 1.06 -8.03 0.31
C LEU A 240 1.74 -9.27 -0.29
N VAL A 241 2.75 -9.84 0.39
CA VAL A 241 3.40 -11.10 -0.02
C VAL A 241 2.36 -12.21 -0.09
N SER A 242 1.51 -12.35 0.93
CA SER A 242 0.48 -13.39 0.96
C SER A 242 -0.56 -13.22 -0.15
N ALA A 243 -0.94 -11.97 -0.50
CA ALA A 243 -1.83 -11.70 -1.62
C ALA A 243 -1.19 -12.07 -2.98
N ILE A 244 0.11 -11.81 -3.16
CA ILE A 244 0.88 -12.22 -4.35
C ILE A 244 0.90 -13.75 -4.46
N GLU A 245 1.18 -14.46 -3.36
CA GLU A 245 1.16 -15.92 -3.32
C GLU A 245 -0.23 -16.50 -3.61
N ALA A 246 -1.27 -15.87 -3.08
CA ALA A 246 -2.65 -16.29 -3.38
C ALA A 246 -2.96 -16.14 -4.88
N MET A 247 -2.62 -15.00 -5.50
CA MET A 247 -2.78 -14.83 -6.96
C MET A 247 -2.01 -15.90 -7.74
N PHE A 248 -0.75 -16.16 -7.37
CA PHE A 248 0.08 -17.19 -8.00
C PHE A 248 -0.58 -18.58 -7.91
N ILE A 249 -1.03 -19.00 -6.72
CA ILE A 249 -1.68 -20.30 -6.50
C ILE A 249 -3.01 -20.39 -7.26
N LEU A 250 -3.80 -19.33 -7.25
CA LEU A 250 -5.11 -19.31 -7.94
C LEU A 250 -4.95 -19.37 -9.47
N ILE A 251 -3.93 -18.72 -10.02
CA ILE A 251 -3.58 -18.82 -11.45
C ILE A 251 -3.15 -20.25 -11.79
N LEU A 252 -2.32 -20.88 -10.97
CA LEU A 252 -1.94 -22.30 -11.16
C LEU A 252 -3.14 -23.25 -11.07
N LYS A 253 -4.10 -22.99 -10.17
CA LYS A 253 -5.35 -23.78 -10.10
C LYS A 253 -6.21 -23.64 -11.35
N LYS A 254 -6.24 -22.45 -11.96
CA LYS A 254 -6.96 -22.20 -13.23
C LYS A 254 -6.26 -22.85 -14.42
N GLU A 255 -4.92 -22.84 -14.47
CA GLU A 255 -4.12 -23.44 -15.53
C GLU A 255 -3.02 -24.36 -14.98
N PRO A 256 -3.37 -25.58 -14.55
CA PRO A 256 -2.41 -26.52 -13.93
C PRO A 256 -1.19 -26.87 -14.80
N LYS A 257 -1.34 -26.75 -16.13
CA LYS A 257 -0.23 -26.98 -17.08
C LYS A 257 0.97 -26.05 -16.85
N ARG A 258 0.75 -24.87 -16.24
CA ARG A 258 1.83 -23.94 -15.90
C ARG A 258 2.78 -24.48 -14.84
N LEU A 259 2.37 -25.47 -14.06
CA LEU A 259 3.24 -26.16 -13.11
C LEU A 259 4.46 -26.83 -13.78
N GLU A 260 4.33 -27.26 -15.03
CA GLU A 260 5.45 -27.86 -15.78
C GLU A 260 6.58 -26.83 -16.02
N ARG A 261 6.27 -25.53 -16.11
CA ARG A 261 7.28 -24.47 -16.24
C ARG A 261 8.10 -24.33 -14.96
N ILE A 262 7.47 -24.43 -13.79
CA ILE A 262 8.18 -24.42 -12.50
C ILE A 262 9.10 -25.63 -12.40
N LYS A 263 8.62 -26.83 -12.75
CA LYS A 263 9.43 -28.04 -12.75
C LYS A 263 10.64 -27.91 -13.67
N PHE A 264 10.44 -27.37 -14.88
CA PHE A 264 11.52 -27.15 -15.83
C PHE A 264 12.54 -26.13 -15.32
N HIS A 265 12.07 -25.01 -14.74
CA HIS A 265 12.93 -24.02 -14.10
C HIS A 265 13.78 -24.64 -12.98
N GLU A 266 13.19 -25.45 -12.08
CA GLU A 266 13.91 -26.14 -11.01
C GLU A 266 14.94 -27.12 -11.54
N LEU A 267 14.64 -27.84 -12.64
CA LEU A 267 15.62 -28.72 -13.30
C LEU A 267 16.84 -27.94 -13.81
N LEU A 268 16.61 -26.77 -14.46
CA LEU A 268 17.72 -25.93 -14.94
C LEU A 268 18.56 -25.34 -13.80
N MET A 269 17.97 -25.19 -12.60
CA MET A 269 18.66 -24.70 -11.42
C MET A 269 19.30 -25.80 -10.58
N ALA A 270 18.97 -27.06 -10.86
CA ALA A 270 19.45 -28.21 -10.06
C ALA A 270 20.99 -28.32 -10.06
N ASP A 271 21.66 -28.06 -11.20
CA ASP A 271 23.12 -28.11 -11.32
C ASP A 271 23.86 -27.04 -10.51
N LYS A 272 23.12 -26.05 -9.95
CA LYS A 272 23.67 -25.00 -9.08
C LYS A 272 23.50 -25.30 -7.59
N LYS A 273 22.85 -26.43 -7.25
CA LYS A 273 22.63 -26.86 -5.86
C LYS A 273 23.55 -28.04 -5.58
N ILE A 274 24.30 -27.98 -4.47
CA ILE A 274 25.16 -29.06 -3.97
C ILE A 274 24.26 -30.11 -3.29
#